data_f01fe5ad15b5f77b0b0c130e280c8b8d
#
_entry.id   f01fe5ad15b5f77b0b0c130e280c8b8d
#
_cell.length_a   1.000
_cell.length_b   1.000
_cell.length_c   1.000
_cell.angle_alpha   90.00
_cell.angle_beta   90.00
_cell.angle_gamma   90.00
#
_symmetry.space_group_name_H-M   'P 1'
#
loop_
_entity.id
_entity.type
_entity.pdbx_description
1 polymer ?
#
loop_
_entity_poly.entity_id
_entity_poly.type
_entity_poly.pdbx_seq_one_letter_code
_entity_poly.pdbx_strand_id
1 'polypeptide(L)'
;MAEFQDRLQNVNVASSDLLATPEEVKRRLPLTARAAETVLRGREAVRAILERRDPRLFVVVGPCSIHDVTAAREYADRLKALATQVAPTLLLIMRVYFEKPRTTVGWKGLINDPDLDDSFHIEKGILLARELLLHVAELGLPAGTEALDPIMPQYLSELITWTAIGARTTESQTHREMASGLSTPVGFKNGTDGALATSINALESVRHPHHFLGITQQGQSAVFRTRGNAHAHLVLRGGGGRVNYDAVSIALAERQLAQANLPTNIVVDCSHGNSNKDPGVQPLVAENCVTQILDGNRSIVGLMLESHLKAGNQPIPKDLGTLEYGVSITDPCMDWQSSEALLLKLHAALQNRPR
;
A
#
# COMPACT_ATOMS: atom_id res chain seq x y z
N MET A 1 -27.66 -39.58 1.48
CA MET A 1 -26.69 -38.64 2.16
C MET A 1 -25.98 -37.78 1.11
N ALA A 2 -25.36 -38.32 0.04
CA ALA A 2 -24.71 -37.55 -1.02
C ALA A 2 -25.69 -36.56 -1.72
N GLU A 3 -26.89 -37.00 -2.07
CA GLU A 3 -27.94 -36.19 -2.73
C GLU A 3 -28.40 -34.96 -1.92
N PHE A 4 -28.18 -34.95 -0.59
CA PHE A 4 -28.44 -33.79 0.26
C PHE A 4 -27.23 -32.85 0.36
N GLN A 5 -25.98 -33.35 0.24
CA GLN A 5 -24.78 -32.54 0.33
C GLN A 5 -24.70 -31.50 -0.80
N ASP A 6 -25.01 -31.89 -2.04
CA ASP A 6 -25.03 -31.02 -3.20
C ASP A 6 -26.11 -29.91 -3.12
N ARG A 7 -27.12 -30.08 -2.26
CA ARG A 7 -28.17 -29.09 -2.02
C ARG A 7 -27.93 -28.21 -0.79
N LEU A 8 -26.95 -28.54 0.03
CA LEU A 8 -26.64 -27.82 1.28
C LEU A 8 -25.34 -27.03 1.23
N GLN A 9 -24.36 -27.41 0.37
CA GLN A 9 -23.06 -26.78 0.27
C GLN A 9 -22.75 -26.45 -1.17
N ASN A 10 -22.05 -25.32 -1.36
CA ASN A 10 -21.55 -24.88 -2.66
C ASN A 10 -22.60 -24.68 -3.76
N VAL A 11 -23.86 -24.47 -3.39
CA VAL A 11 -25.00 -24.38 -4.34
C VAL A 11 -24.79 -23.26 -5.37
N ASN A 12 -24.04 -22.21 -4.99
CA ASN A 12 -23.73 -21.06 -5.83
C ASN A 12 -22.26 -21.07 -6.33
N VAL A 13 -21.52 -22.16 -6.12
CA VAL A 13 -20.14 -22.33 -6.61
C VAL A 13 -20.17 -23.13 -7.89
N ALA A 14 -19.73 -22.52 -8.99
CA ALA A 14 -19.69 -23.18 -10.30
C ALA A 14 -18.52 -24.16 -10.42
N SER A 15 -17.35 -23.78 -9.91
CA SER A 15 -16.13 -24.60 -9.90
C SER A 15 -15.17 -24.10 -8.81
N SER A 16 -14.20 -24.93 -8.46
CA SER A 16 -13.06 -24.55 -7.62
C SER A 16 -11.79 -25.22 -8.16
N ASP A 17 -10.75 -24.42 -8.36
CA ASP A 17 -9.45 -24.84 -8.83
C ASP A 17 -8.41 -24.66 -7.75
N LEU A 18 -7.48 -25.61 -7.64
CA LEU A 18 -6.37 -25.51 -6.68
C LEU A 18 -5.32 -24.54 -7.21
N LEU A 19 -4.88 -23.62 -6.35
CA LEU A 19 -3.72 -22.77 -6.62
C LEU A 19 -2.43 -23.44 -6.17
N ALA A 20 -1.32 -23.12 -6.85
CA ALA A 20 0.00 -23.44 -6.33
C ALA A 20 0.16 -22.89 -4.91
N THR A 21 0.77 -23.66 -4.01
CA THR A 21 0.98 -23.23 -2.62
C THR A 21 1.97 -22.07 -2.54
N PRO A 22 1.96 -21.26 -1.45
CA PRO A 22 2.96 -20.22 -1.25
C PRO A 22 4.40 -20.73 -1.37
N GLU A 23 4.70 -21.91 -0.85
CA GLU A 23 6.02 -22.55 -0.92
C GLU A 23 6.40 -22.87 -2.38
N GLU A 24 5.48 -23.39 -3.18
CA GLU A 24 5.72 -23.68 -4.61
C GLU A 24 5.98 -22.42 -5.42
N VAL A 25 5.19 -21.36 -5.20
CA VAL A 25 5.41 -20.06 -5.85
C VAL A 25 6.77 -19.48 -5.47
N LYS A 26 7.16 -19.55 -4.19
CA LYS A 26 8.46 -19.08 -3.70
C LYS A 26 9.62 -19.93 -4.23
N ARG A 27 9.42 -21.22 -4.45
CA ARG A 27 10.42 -22.09 -5.07
C ARG A 27 10.63 -21.79 -6.56
N ARG A 28 9.56 -21.46 -7.28
CA ARG A 28 9.63 -21.04 -8.70
C ARG A 28 10.33 -19.68 -8.85
N LEU A 29 10.08 -18.77 -7.93
CA LEU A 29 10.60 -17.40 -7.92
C LEU A 29 11.26 -17.10 -6.55
N PRO A 30 12.48 -17.61 -6.30
CA PRO A 30 13.09 -17.55 -4.99
C PRO A 30 13.53 -16.14 -4.61
N LEU A 31 13.46 -15.86 -3.31
CA LEU A 31 14.02 -14.63 -2.73
C LEU A 31 15.55 -14.68 -2.81
N THR A 32 16.17 -13.65 -3.37
CA THR A 32 17.62 -13.50 -3.40
C THR A 32 18.15 -12.82 -2.13
N ALA A 33 19.44 -12.99 -1.85
CA ALA A 33 20.07 -12.31 -0.71
C ALA A 33 19.96 -10.78 -0.81
N ARG A 34 20.13 -10.22 -2.01
CA ARG A 34 20.03 -8.77 -2.25
C ARG A 34 18.60 -8.26 -2.04
N ALA A 35 17.60 -8.97 -2.56
CA ALA A 35 16.20 -8.63 -2.35
C ALA A 35 15.82 -8.69 -0.86
N ALA A 36 16.26 -9.74 -0.14
CA ALA A 36 16.05 -9.86 1.30
C ALA A 36 16.66 -8.70 2.08
N GLU A 37 17.91 -8.31 1.76
CA GLU A 37 18.59 -7.18 2.39
C GLU A 37 17.84 -5.86 2.14
N THR A 38 17.36 -5.62 0.93
CA THR A 38 16.56 -4.44 0.58
C THR A 38 15.31 -4.34 1.46
N VAL A 39 14.57 -5.44 1.58
CA VAL A 39 13.34 -5.46 2.38
C VAL A 39 13.64 -5.26 3.86
N LEU A 40 14.64 -5.94 4.41
CA LEU A 40 15.03 -5.82 5.82
C LEU A 40 15.47 -4.39 6.16
N ARG A 41 16.34 -3.80 5.34
CA ARG A 41 16.79 -2.40 5.50
C ARG A 41 15.62 -1.43 5.38
N GLY A 42 14.73 -1.64 4.41
CA GLY A 42 13.56 -0.81 4.21
C GLY A 42 12.63 -0.85 5.42
N ARG A 43 12.31 -2.05 5.95
CA ARG A 43 11.49 -2.19 7.17
C ARG A 43 12.11 -1.51 8.37
N GLU A 44 13.43 -1.68 8.58
CA GLU A 44 14.11 -1.02 9.69
C GLU A 44 14.13 0.50 9.52
N ALA A 45 14.34 1.02 8.32
CA ALA A 45 14.28 2.45 8.06
C ALA A 45 12.89 3.04 8.36
N VAL A 46 11.80 2.39 7.93
CA VAL A 46 10.43 2.84 8.28
C VAL A 46 10.20 2.78 9.78
N ARG A 47 10.62 1.72 10.47
CA ARG A 47 10.52 1.62 11.94
C ARG A 47 11.28 2.74 12.62
N ALA A 48 12.52 3.01 12.20
CA ALA A 48 13.34 4.08 12.75
C ALA A 48 12.68 5.47 12.57
N ILE A 49 12.01 5.71 11.43
CA ILE A 49 11.24 6.95 11.21
C ILE A 49 10.04 7.01 12.17
N LEU A 50 9.28 5.94 12.31
CA LEU A 50 8.13 5.87 13.23
C LEU A 50 8.54 6.04 14.70
N GLU A 51 9.73 5.60 15.06
CA GLU A 51 10.34 5.72 16.40
C GLU A 51 11.15 7.03 16.59
N ARG A 52 11.17 7.93 15.61
CA ARG A 52 11.91 9.21 15.64
C ARG A 52 13.45 9.05 15.73
N ARG A 53 13.99 7.90 15.40
CA ARG A 53 15.45 7.64 15.30
C ARG A 53 16.02 8.05 13.95
N ASP A 54 15.19 8.10 12.91
CA ASP A 54 15.54 8.56 11.57
C ASP A 54 14.71 9.83 11.26
N PRO A 55 15.34 10.97 10.94
CA PRO A 55 14.64 12.24 10.72
C PRO A 55 14.02 12.35 9.32
N ARG A 56 14.25 11.39 8.43
CA ARG A 56 13.70 11.41 7.07
C ARG A 56 12.18 11.31 7.06
N LEU A 57 11.58 11.79 5.98
CA LEU A 57 10.19 11.56 5.64
C LEU A 57 10.10 10.35 4.68
N PHE A 58 9.28 9.35 4.95
CA PHE A 58 9.08 8.32 3.93
C PHE A 58 7.95 8.70 2.97
N VAL A 59 8.11 8.35 1.69
CA VAL A 59 7.12 8.64 0.66
C VAL A 59 6.79 7.36 -0.11
N VAL A 60 5.53 6.92 0.00
CA VAL A 60 4.99 5.80 -0.78
C VAL A 60 4.48 6.38 -2.10
N VAL A 61 5.18 6.14 -3.20
CA VAL A 61 4.90 6.76 -4.50
C VAL A 61 4.91 5.73 -5.63
N GLY A 62 3.93 5.81 -6.52
CA GLY A 62 3.80 4.93 -7.68
C GLY A 62 2.37 4.80 -8.18
N PRO A 63 2.12 3.90 -9.15
CA PRO A 63 0.82 3.76 -9.79
C PRO A 63 -0.33 3.52 -8.80
N CYS A 64 -1.52 4.03 -9.12
CA CYS A 64 -2.72 3.73 -8.32
C CYS A 64 -2.93 2.22 -8.22
N SER A 65 -2.73 1.51 -9.34
CA SER A 65 -2.68 0.04 -9.40
C SER A 65 -1.69 -0.40 -10.47
N ILE A 66 -1.10 -1.58 -10.26
CA ILE A 66 -0.26 -2.22 -11.28
C ILE A 66 -1.17 -3.05 -12.18
N HIS A 67 -1.19 -2.73 -13.47
CA HIS A 67 -1.84 -3.53 -14.50
C HIS A 67 -0.89 -3.91 -15.63
N ASP A 68 0.14 -3.10 -15.87
CA ASP A 68 1.21 -3.33 -16.84
C ASP A 68 2.55 -3.47 -16.08
N VAL A 69 3.07 -4.70 -16.06
CA VAL A 69 4.33 -5.03 -15.40
C VAL A 69 5.53 -4.36 -16.09
N THR A 70 5.46 -4.15 -17.40
CA THR A 70 6.53 -3.49 -18.17
C THR A 70 6.64 -2.02 -17.80
N ALA A 71 5.51 -1.31 -17.79
CA ALA A 71 5.46 0.07 -17.37
C ALA A 71 5.85 0.23 -15.88
N ALA A 72 5.48 -0.73 -15.03
CA ALA A 72 5.85 -0.72 -13.63
C ALA A 72 7.36 -0.94 -13.40
N ARG A 73 8.02 -1.76 -14.21
CA ARG A 73 9.50 -1.93 -14.18
C ARG A 73 10.20 -0.65 -14.60
N GLU A 74 9.78 -0.02 -15.69
CA GLU A 74 10.33 1.27 -16.12
C GLU A 74 10.14 2.35 -15.04
N TYR A 75 8.97 2.39 -14.39
CA TYR A 75 8.73 3.30 -13.28
C TYR A 75 9.67 3.02 -12.10
N ALA A 76 9.92 1.75 -11.77
CA ALA A 76 10.84 1.34 -10.71
C ALA A 76 12.28 1.79 -10.98
N ASP A 77 12.76 1.65 -12.21
CA ASP A 77 14.11 2.06 -12.62
C ASP A 77 14.29 3.57 -12.47
N ARG A 78 13.33 4.36 -12.94
CA ARG A 78 13.32 5.82 -12.77
C ARG A 78 13.26 6.21 -11.28
N LEU A 79 12.37 5.57 -10.51
CA LEU A 79 12.21 5.87 -9.10
C LEU A 79 13.47 5.53 -8.30
N LYS A 80 14.18 4.46 -8.67
CA LYS A 80 15.45 4.09 -8.04
C LYS A 80 16.53 5.16 -8.27
N ALA A 81 16.62 5.69 -9.47
CA ALA A 81 17.57 6.77 -9.77
C ALA A 81 17.27 8.02 -8.91
N LEU A 82 16.00 8.42 -8.82
CA LEU A 82 15.56 9.54 -7.99
C LEU A 82 15.77 9.27 -6.49
N ALA A 83 15.47 8.05 -6.01
CA ALA A 83 15.63 7.67 -4.62
C ALA A 83 17.06 7.87 -4.12
N THR A 84 18.04 7.66 -4.96
CA THR A 84 19.45 7.89 -4.62
C THR A 84 19.76 9.37 -4.41
N GLN A 85 19.14 10.26 -5.20
CA GLN A 85 19.34 11.71 -5.11
C GLN A 85 18.72 12.29 -3.84
N VAL A 86 17.51 11.83 -3.49
CA VAL A 86 16.73 12.38 -2.36
C VAL A 86 16.97 11.65 -1.03
N ALA A 87 17.80 10.62 -1.02
CA ALA A 87 18.06 9.75 0.14
C ALA A 87 18.41 10.48 1.45
N PRO A 88 19.08 11.66 1.45
CA PRO A 88 19.39 12.37 2.70
C PRO A 88 18.16 12.84 3.50
N THR A 89 17.01 13.09 2.86
CA THR A 89 15.81 13.62 3.51
C THR A 89 14.57 12.79 3.28
N LEU A 90 14.52 12.00 2.19
CA LEU A 90 13.38 11.17 1.82
C LEU A 90 13.77 9.70 1.74
N LEU A 91 12.89 8.84 2.26
CA LEU A 91 12.92 7.40 2.00
C LEU A 91 11.80 7.08 0.99
N LEU A 92 12.14 6.85 -0.27
CA LEU A 92 11.16 6.49 -1.28
C LEU A 92 10.83 5.00 -1.19
N ILE A 93 9.53 4.68 -1.20
CA ILE A 93 8.96 3.34 -1.19
C ILE A 93 8.08 3.23 -2.43
N MET A 94 8.37 2.30 -3.34
CA MET A 94 7.54 2.12 -4.52
C MET A 94 6.16 1.57 -4.13
N ARG A 95 5.11 2.27 -4.55
CA ARG A 95 3.73 1.81 -4.41
C ARG A 95 3.45 0.73 -5.46
N VAL A 96 3.14 -0.48 -4.99
CA VAL A 96 2.85 -1.66 -5.82
C VAL A 96 1.53 -2.29 -5.40
N TYR A 97 0.42 -1.71 -5.83
CA TYR A 97 -0.92 -2.19 -5.48
C TYR A 97 -1.42 -3.14 -6.57
N PHE A 98 -1.49 -4.42 -6.23
CA PHE A 98 -1.88 -5.52 -7.12
C PHE A 98 -3.33 -5.91 -7.00
N GLU A 99 -4.00 -5.49 -5.94
CA GLU A 99 -5.40 -5.76 -5.62
C GLU A 99 -6.14 -4.45 -5.43
N LYS A 100 -7.40 -4.40 -5.87
CA LYS A 100 -8.24 -3.19 -5.75
C LYS A 100 -9.58 -3.55 -5.12
N PRO A 101 -9.88 -3.00 -3.92
CA PRO A 101 -11.19 -3.16 -3.32
C PRO A 101 -12.23 -2.42 -4.17
N ARG A 102 -13.29 -3.12 -4.57
CA ARG A 102 -14.38 -2.54 -5.35
C ARG A 102 -15.64 -2.41 -4.50
N THR A 103 -16.31 -1.27 -4.62
CA THR A 103 -17.61 -1.04 -3.98
C THR A 103 -18.73 -1.76 -4.74
N THR A 104 -18.57 -1.88 -6.05
CA THR A 104 -19.45 -2.60 -6.97
C THR A 104 -18.64 -3.58 -7.82
N VAL A 105 -19.01 -3.82 -9.06
CA VAL A 105 -18.25 -4.63 -10.02
C VAL A 105 -17.09 -3.82 -10.64
N GLY A 106 -16.09 -4.49 -11.18
CA GLY A 106 -14.96 -3.91 -11.89
C GLY A 106 -13.67 -4.70 -11.67
N TRP A 107 -12.65 -4.39 -12.46
CA TRP A 107 -11.34 -5.04 -12.38
C TRP A 107 -10.76 -5.02 -10.96
N LYS A 108 -10.43 -6.20 -10.42
CA LYS A 108 -10.02 -6.39 -9.03
C LYS A 108 -8.50 -6.31 -8.80
N GLY A 109 -7.73 -6.06 -9.85
CA GLY A 109 -6.27 -5.95 -9.76
C GLY A 109 -5.52 -7.04 -10.54
N LEU A 110 -4.21 -6.86 -10.67
CA LEU A 110 -3.32 -7.75 -11.44
C LEU A 110 -3.37 -9.20 -10.94
N ILE A 111 -3.45 -9.40 -9.62
CA ILE A 111 -3.50 -10.76 -9.07
C ILE A 111 -4.76 -11.48 -9.50
N ASN A 112 -5.90 -10.80 -9.46
CA ASN A 112 -7.18 -11.43 -9.74
C ASN A 112 -7.44 -11.62 -11.25
N ASP A 113 -7.04 -10.64 -12.07
CA ASP A 113 -7.30 -10.64 -13.51
C ASP A 113 -6.14 -9.94 -14.23
N PRO A 114 -5.03 -10.70 -14.45
CA PRO A 114 -3.81 -10.16 -15.06
C PRO A 114 -3.95 -9.85 -16.54
N ASP A 115 -4.91 -10.50 -17.21
CA ASP A 115 -5.12 -10.37 -18.65
C ASP A 115 -6.14 -9.29 -19.01
N LEU A 116 -6.82 -8.68 -18.04
CA LEU A 116 -7.84 -7.62 -18.21
C LEU A 116 -9.06 -8.06 -19.05
N ASP A 117 -9.38 -9.36 -19.03
CA ASP A 117 -10.40 -9.97 -19.89
C ASP A 117 -11.42 -10.83 -19.13
N ASP A 118 -11.45 -10.70 -17.78
CA ASP A 118 -12.27 -11.51 -16.87
C ASP A 118 -11.97 -13.02 -16.93
N SER A 119 -10.77 -13.41 -17.37
CA SER A 119 -10.31 -14.81 -17.34
C SER A 119 -9.94 -15.30 -15.96
N PHE A 120 -9.63 -14.38 -15.05
CA PHE A 120 -9.25 -14.66 -13.65
C PHE A 120 -8.12 -15.67 -13.49
N HIS A 121 -7.08 -15.58 -14.34
CA HIS A 121 -5.86 -16.39 -14.22
C HIS A 121 -5.04 -16.02 -12.98
N ILE A 122 -5.58 -16.30 -11.77
CA ILE A 122 -5.03 -15.82 -10.48
C ILE A 122 -3.60 -16.31 -10.25
N GLU A 123 -3.27 -17.57 -10.57
CA GLU A 123 -1.89 -18.07 -10.39
C GLU A 123 -0.89 -17.26 -11.22
N LYS A 124 -1.25 -16.93 -12.47
CA LYS A 124 -0.45 -16.05 -13.33
C LYS A 124 -0.28 -14.67 -12.71
N GLY A 125 -1.35 -14.11 -12.17
CA GLY A 125 -1.32 -12.81 -11.49
C GLY A 125 -0.39 -12.80 -10.26
N ILE A 126 -0.40 -13.85 -9.44
CA ILE A 126 0.51 -14.02 -8.29
C ILE A 126 1.97 -14.07 -8.76
N LEU A 127 2.27 -14.85 -9.80
CA LEU A 127 3.63 -14.96 -10.35
C LEU A 127 4.13 -13.62 -10.89
N LEU A 128 3.32 -12.89 -11.67
CA LEU A 128 3.65 -11.57 -12.21
C LEU A 128 3.89 -10.54 -11.09
N ALA A 129 3.06 -10.55 -10.05
CA ALA A 129 3.21 -9.68 -8.89
C ALA A 129 4.54 -9.98 -8.16
N ARG A 130 4.85 -11.26 -7.96
CA ARG A 130 6.09 -11.67 -7.29
C ARG A 130 7.34 -11.34 -8.12
N GLU A 131 7.31 -11.55 -9.44
CA GLU A 131 8.41 -11.17 -10.34
C GLU A 131 8.70 -9.67 -10.30
N LEU A 132 7.66 -8.83 -10.32
CA LEU A 132 7.82 -7.39 -10.20
C LEU A 132 8.42 -7.00 -8.84
N LEU A 133 7.94 -7.61 -7.75
CA LEU A 133 8.47 -7.35 -6.41
C LEU A 133 9.95 -7.75 -6.27
N LEU A 134 10.35 -8.89 -6.86
CA LEU A 134 11.75 -9.30 -6.91
C LEU A 134 12.59 -8.30 -7.69
N HIS A 135 12.12 -7.86 -8.87
CA HIS A 135 12.82 -6.82 -9.65
C HIS A 135 13.02 -5.53 -8.84
N VAL A 136 11.95 -5.01 -8.22
CA VAL A 136 12.00 -3.80 -7.39
C VAL A 136 12.98 -3.95 -6.22
N ALA A 137 12.96 -5.11 -5.54
CA ALA A 137 13.87 -5.37 -4.43
C ALA A 137 15.33 -5.55 -4.88
N GLU A 138 15.58 -6.18 -6.05
CA GLU A 138 16.91 -6.29 -6.65
C GLU A 138 17.52 -4.95 -7.05
N LEU A 139 16.71 -3.97 -7.44
CA LEU A 139 17.14 -2.59 -7.63
C LEU A 139 17.60 -1.93 -6.32
N GLY A 140 17.27 -2.51 -5.17
CA GLY A 140 17.48 -1.91 -3.86
C GLY A 140 16.43 -0.82 -3.56
N LEU A 141 15.20 -0.97 -4.07
CA LEU A 141 14.06 -0.09 -3.85
C LEU A 141 13.04 -0.78 -2.94
N PRO A 142 12.66 -0.21 -1.78
CA PRO A 142 11.61 -0.75 -0.94
C PRO A 142 10.24 -0.70 -1.64
N ALA A 143 9.38 -1.69 -1.40
CA ALA A 143 8.03 -1.76 -1.94
C ALA A 143 6.95 -1.64 -0.86
N GLY A 144 5.85 -0.94 -1.18
CA GLY A 144 4.67 -0.82 -0.32
C GLY A 144 3.41 -1.22 -1.05
N THR A 145 2.53 -2.00 -0.40
CA THR A 145 1.28 -2.50 -0.99
C THR A 145 0.08 -2.31 -0.07
N GLU A 146 -1.12 -2.59 -0.56
CA GLU A 146 -2.32 -2.79 0.26
C GLU A 146 -2.51 -4.30 0.50
N ALA A 147 -2.71 -4.70 1.74
CA ALA A 147 -3.13 -6.07 2.05
C ALA A 147 -4.65 -6.12 2.00
N LEU A 148 -5.18 -6.78 0.98
CA LEU A 148 -6.61 -6.92 0.75
C LEU A 148 -7.07 -8.35 0.98
N ASP A 149 -6.61 -9.31 0.18
CA ASP A 149 -6.92 -10.72 0.39
C ASP A 149 -6.12 -11.28 1.57
N PRO A 150 -6.76 -11.93 2.55
CA PRO A 150 -6.10 -12.38 3.78
C PRO A 150 -5.02 -13.47 3.58
N ILE A 151 -5.03 -14.20 2.46
CA ILE A 151 -4.03 -15.23 2.18
C ILE A 151 -2.85 -14.71 1.36
N MET A 152 -3.00 -13.61 0.62
CA MET A 152 -1.94 -13.04 -0.22
C MET A 152 -0.65 -12.71 0.53
N PRO A 153 -0.66 -12.29 1.80
CA PRO A 153 0.57 -12.10 2.56
C PRO A 153 1.47 -13.34 2.62
N GLN A 154 0.92 -14.57 2.57
CA GLN A 154 1.73 -15.79 2.56
C GLN A 154 2.53 -15.95 1.27
N TYR A 155 2.06 -15.41 0.16
CA TYR A 155 2.75 -15.44 -1.15
C TYR A 155 3.78 -14.32 -1.32
N LEU A 156 3.52 -13.12 -0.79
CA LEU A 156 4.22 -11.90 -1.20
C LEU A 156 4.89 -11.12 -0.07
N SER A 157 4.48 -11.30 1.21
CA SER A 157 4.87 -10.39 2.29
C SER A 157 6.37 -10.31 2.55
N GLU A 158 7.14 -11.35 2.24
CA GLU A 158 8.60 -11.34 2.41
C GLU A 158 9.31 -10.32 1.50
N LEU A 159 8.63 -9.84 0.45
CA LEU A 159 9.11 -8.83 -0.50
C LEU A 159 8.54 -7.42 -0.23
N ILE A 160 7.69 -7.27 0.78
CA ILE A 160 7.04 -6.01 1.13
C ILE A 160 7.72 -5.34 2.32
N THR A 161 7.95 -4.05 2.20
CA THR A 161 8.53 -3.19 3.24
C THR A 161 7.47 -2.52 4.10
N TRP A 162 6.40 -2.00 3.50
CA TRP A 162 5.32 -1.26 4.14
C TRP A 162 3.96 -1.73 3.61
N THR A 163 2.95 -1.77 4.47
CA THR A 163 1.61 -2.23 4.10
C THR A 163 0.55 -1.22 4.50
N ALA A 164 -0.43 -1.00 3.62
CA ALA A 164 -1.65 -0.27 3.94
C ALA A 164 -2.82 -1.23 4.20
N ILE A 165 -3.70 -0.84 5.12
CA ILE A 165 -5.08 -1.32 5.18
C ILE A 165 -5.97 -0.21 4.62
N GLY A 166 -6.74 -0.52 3.59
CA GLY A 166 -7.55 0.45 2.85
C GLY A 166 -8.74 0.97 3.65
N ALA A 167 -9.30 2.10 3.21
CA ALA A 167 -10.43 2.74 3.89
C ALA A 167 -11.70 1.85 3.95
N ARG A 168 -11.85 0.91 3.00
CA ARG A 168 -12.99 -0.02 2.96
C ARG A 168 -12.80 -1.24 3.87
N THR A 169 -11.57 -1.51 4.29
CA THR A 169 -11.19 -2.71 5.06
C THR A 169 -10.70 -2.39 6.47
N THR A 170 -10.44 -1.13 6.79
CA THR A 170 -10.01 -0.68 8.13
C THR A 170 -11.01 -1.08 9.23
N GLU A 171 -12.31 -1.16 8.93
CA GLU A 171 -13.35 -1.59 9.87
C GLU A 171 -13.41 -3.12 10.04
N SER A 172 -12.89 -3.88 9.07
CA SER A 172 -12.97 -5.35 9.06
C SER A 172 -12.10 -5.97 10.16
N GLN A 173 -12.70 -6.81 11.00
CA GLN A 173 -12.00 -7.59 12.02
C GLN A 173 -10.92 -8.47 11.40
N THR A 174 -11.22 -9.18 10.32
CA THR A 174 -10.27 -10.06 9.61
C THR A 174 -9.01 -9.31 9.19
N HIS A 175 -9.15 -8.08 8.67
CA HIS A 175 -8.00 -7.27 8.25
C HIS A 175 -7.19 -6.75 9.43
N ARG A 176 -7.82 -6.42 10.56
CA ARG A 176 -7.11 -6.02 11.79
C ARG A 176 -6.33 -7.19 12.39
N GLU A 177 -6.92 -8.37 12.43
CA GLU A 177 -6.28 -9.61 12.89
C GLU A 177 -5.09 -9.97 12.01
N MET A 178 -5.27 -9.99 10.67
CA MET A 178 -4.20 -10.20 9.71
C MET A 178 -3.07 -9.19 9.91
N ALA A 179 -3.37 -7.90 9.99
CA ALA A 179 -2.40 -6.82 10.15
C ALA A 179 -1.58 -6.96 11.44
N SER A 180 -2.16 -7.50 12.52
CA SER A 180 -1.46 -7.76 13.78
C SER A 180 -0.31 -8.76 13.64
N GLY A 181 -0.35 -9.62 12.60
CA GLY A 181 0.66 -10.63 12.29
C GLY A 181 1.63 -10.26 11.18
N LEU A 182 1.39 -9.16 10.45
CA LEU A 182 2.28 -8.74 9.37
C LEU A 182 3.66 -8.33 9.90
N SER A 183 4.70 -8.70 9.16
CA SER A 183 6.10 -8.35 9.50
C SER A 183 6.48 -6.92 9.11
N THR A 184 5.58 -6.20 8.47
CA THR A 184 5.74 -4.82 8.00
C THR A 184 5.15 -3.82 9.00
N PRO A 185 5.64 -2.57 9.06
CA PRO A 185 4.84 -1.45 9.54
C PRO A 185 3.54 -1.35 8.73
N VAL A 186 2.41 -1.02 9.38
CA VAL A 186 1.09 -1.01 8.75
C VAL A 186 0.39 0.33 8.92
N GLY A 187 0.02 0.96 7.81
CA GLY A 187 -0.77 2.18 7.79
C GLY A 187 -2.26 1.89 7.64
N PHE A 188 -3.08 2.32 8.60
CA PHE A 188 -4.54 2.20 8.55
C PHE A 188 -5.16 3.50 8.01
N LYS A 189 -5.82 3.43 6.86
CA LYS A 189 -6.53 4.58 6.28
C LYS A 189 -7.80 4.87 7.07
N ASN A 190 -8.11 6.16 7.28
CA ASN A 190 -9.42 6.55 7.80
C ASN A 190 -10.55 6.12 6.86
N GLY A 191 -11.76 6.03 7.40
CA GLY A 191 -12.95 5.61 6.65
C GLY A 191 -13.22 6.46 5.39
N THR A 192 -14.01 5.93 4.48
CA THR A 192 -14.38 6.65 3.22
C THR A 192 -15.21 7.91 3.47
N ASP A 193 -15.88 7.99 4.63
CA ASP A 193 -16.61 9.15 5.14
C ASP A 193 -15.71 10.23 5.75
N GLY A 194 -14.42 9.94 5.94
CA GLY A 194 -13.46 10.82 6.60
C GLY A 194 -13.33 10.63 8.10
N ALA A 195 -14.13 9.76 8.73
CA ALA A 195 -14.11 9.53 10.17
C ALA A 195 -12.81 8.84 10.63
N LEU A 196 -12.24 9.31 11.74
CA LEU A 196 -11.01 8.77 12.33
C LEU A 196 -11.26 7.64 13.32
N ALA A 197 -12.43 7.57 13.92
CA ALA A 197 -12.74 6.62 15.00
C ALA A 197 -12.46 5.16 14.57
N THR A 198 -12.87 4.78 13.36
CA THR A 198 -12.64 3.44 12.81
C THR A 198 -11.16 3.07 12.73
N SER A 199 -10.32 4.00 12.27
CA SER A 199 -8.88 3.76 12.17
C SER A 199 -8.18 3.78 13.54
N ILE A 200 -8.62 4.62 14.46
CA ILE A 200 -8.10 4.62 15.84
C ILE A 200 -8.42 3.31 16.55
N ASN A 201 -9.65 2.82 16.47
CA ASN A 201 -10.04 1.50 17.00
C ASN A 201 -9.23 0.37 16.35
N ALA A 202 -8.93 0.49 15.04
CA ALA A 202 -8.08 -0.48 14.35
C ALA A 202 -6.64 -0.45 14.86
N LEU A 203 -6.08 0.75 15.11
CA LEU A 203 -4.74 0.92 15.67
C LEU A 203 -4.62 0.37 17.09
N GLU A 204 -5.64 0.54 17.92
CA GLU A 204 -5.69 -0.07 19.25
C GLU A 204 -5.72 -1.60 19.13
N SER A 205 -6.64 -2.13 18.31
CA SER A 205 -6.82 -3.58 18.12
C SER A 205 -5.54 -4.24 17.62
N VAL A 206 -4.92 -3.73 16.55
CA VAL A 206 -3.78 -4.36 15.88
C VAL A 206 -2.53 -4.50 16.74
N ARG A 207 -2.39 -3.72 17.79
CA ARG A 207 -1.26 -3.78 18.74
C ARG A 207 -1.34 -4.97 19.70
N HIS A 208 -2.50 -5.60 19.81
CA HIS A 208 -2.72 -6.75 20.67
C HIS A 208 -2.52 -8.07 19.91
N PRO A 209 -2.21 -9.17 20.62
CA PRO A 209 -2.22 -10.50 20.05
C PRO A 209 -3.60 -10.93 19.58
N HIS A 210 -3.67 -11.59 18.44
CA HIS A 210 -4.90 -12.15 17.85
C HIS A 210 -4.74 -13.62 17.47
N HIS A 211 -5.88 -14.28 17.25
CA HIS A 211 -5.94 -15.64 16.73
C HIS A 211 -6.90 -15.61 15.52
N PHE A 212 -6.43 -15.98 14.35
CA PHE A 212 -7.25 -15.96 13.14
C PHE A 212 -6.95 -17.14 12.21
N LEU A 213 -7.88 -17.40 11.29
CA LEU A 213 -7.74 -18.46 10.30
C LEU A 213 -6.96 -17.94 9.09
N GLY A 214 -6.01 -18.72 8.62
CA GLY A 214 -5.21 -18.42 7.42
C GLY A 214 -4.65 -19.70 6.82
N ILE A 215 -3.75 -19.58 5.84
CA ILE A 215 -3.06 -20.72 5.22
C ILE A 215 -1.57 -20.71 5.57
N THR A 216 -1.00 -21.91 5.71
CA THR A 216 0.45 -22.10 5.88
C THR A 216 1.18 -21.92 4.55
N GLN A 217 2.52 -22.03 4.57
CA GLN A 217 3.34 -22.05 3.34
C GLN A 217 3.00 -23.26 2.44
N GLN A 218 2.49 -24.35 3.01
CA GLN A 218 2.04 -25.56 2.32
C GLN A 218 0.58 -25.49 1.87
N GLY A 219 -0.09 -24.31 1.99
CA GLY A 219 -1.47 -24.12 1.58
C GLY A 219 -2.52 -24.73 2.52
N GLN A 220 -2.14 -25.23 3.68
CA GLN A 220 -3.04 -25.84 4.65
C GLN A 220 -3.70 -24.80 5.54
N SER A 221 -4.98 -24.94 5.81
CA SER A 221 -5.69 -24.10 6.78
C SER A 221 -5.06 -24.22 8.17
N ALA A 222 -4.84 -23.09 8.82
CA ALA A 222 -4.20 -23.04 10.14
C ALA A 222 -4.76 -21.90 11.01
N VAL A 223 -4.63 -22.04 12.32
CA VAL A 223 -4.85 -20.96 13.28
C VAL A 223 -3.53 -20.22 13.51
N PHE A 224 -3.47 -18.96 13.08
CA PHE A 224 -2.35 -18.07 13.35
C PHE A 224 -2.52 -17.40 14.71
N ARG A 225 -1.44 -17.39 15.49
CA ARG A 225 -1.34 -16.66 16.76
C ARG A 225 -0.35 -15.53 16.57
N THR A 226 -0.80 -14.28 16.64
CA THR A 226 0.03 -13.10 16.44
C THR A 226 0.56 -12.54 17.75
N ARG A 227 1.53 -11.64 17.66
CA ARG A 227 2.09 -10.91 18.82
C ARG A 227 1.57 -9.48 18.90
N GLY A 228 0.80 -9.03 17.91
CA GLY A 228 0.47 -7.64 17.70
C GLY A 228 1.54 -6.89 16.88
N ASN A 229 1.12 -5.76 16.29
CA ASN A 229 2.00 -4.92 15.47
C ASN A 229 2.16 -3.54 16.09
N ALA A 230 3.30 -3.31 16.74
CA ALA A 230 3.59 -2.05 17.43
C ALA A 230 3.83 -0.86 16.48
N HIS A 231 4.12 -1.12 15.20
CA HIS A 231 4.43 -0.10 14.18
C HIS A 231 3.23 0.25 13.29
N ALA A 232 2.02 -0.06 13.75
CA ALA A 232 0.80 0.42 13.13
C ALA A 232 0.63 1.93 13.34
N HIS A 233 0.18 2.64 12.29
CA HIS A 233 0.04 4.09 12.29
C HIS A 233 -1.13 4.55 11.41
N LEU A 234 -1.54 5.82 11.60
CA LEU A 234 -2.67 6.42 10.89
C LEU A 234 -2.29 6.87 9.48
N VAL A 235 -3.20 6.68 8.52
CA VAL A 235 -3.10 7.27 7.18
C VAL A 235 -4.34 8.14 6.93
N LEU A 236 -4.13 9.43 6.74
CA LEU A 236 -5.18 10.40 6.42
C LEU A 236 -5.35 10.52 4.91
N ARG A 237 -6.55 10.20 4.41
CA ARG A 237 -6.87 10.18 2.97
C ARG A 237 -8.01 11.09 2.56
N GLY A 238 -8.50 11.95 3.50
CA GLY A 238 -9.75 12.67 3.31
C GLY A 238 -10.96 11.74 3.28
N GLY A 239 -12.13 12.26 3.02
CA GLY A 239 -13.37 11.49 2.89
C GLY A 239 -14.61 12.34 3.10
N GLY A 240 -15.78 11.85 2.65
CA GLY A 240 -17.05 12.58 2.80
C GLY A 240 -17.03 14.00 2.19
N GLY A 241 -16.26 14.22 1.12
CA GLY A 241 -16.10 15.54 0.48
C GLY A 241 -15.22 16.52 1.26
N ARG A 242 -14.46 16.06 2.27
CA ARG A 242 -13.58 16.88 3.10
C ARG A 242 -12.14 16.40 3.03
N VAL A 243 -11.21 17.36 3.05
CA VAL A 243 -9.78 17.10 3.23
C VAL A 243 -9.46 16.89 4.70
N ASN A 244 -8.30 16.27 5.02
CA ASN A 244 -7.83 16.10 6.39
C ASN A 244 -6.30 16.16 6.51
N TYR A 245 -5.65 16.88 5.61
CA TYR A 245 -4.18 17.11 5.62
C TYR A 245 -3.79 18.47 6.20
N ASP A 246 -4.74 19.39 6.35
CA ASP A 246 -4.47 20.73 6.88
C ASP A 246 -4.08 20.72 8.38
N ALA A 247 -3.45 21.79 8.84
CA ALA A 247 -2.89 21.86 10.20
C ALA A 247 -3.94 21.61 11.29
N VAL A 248 -5.20 22.04 11.09
CA VAL A 248 -6.28 21.82 12.06
C VAL A 248 -6.66 20.34 12.10
N SER A 249 -6.83 19.71 10.93
CA SER A 249 -7.15 18.29 10.83
C SER A 249 -6.04 17.41 11.43
N ILE A 250 -4.77 17.75 11.17
CA ILE A 250 -3.61 17.07 11.77
C ILE A 250 -3.64 17.19 13.29
N ALA A 251 -3.83 18.39 13.84
CA ALA A 251 -3.88 18.62 15.30
C ALA A 251 -5.05 17.85 15.97
N LEU A 252 -6.19 17.74 15.30
CA LEU A 252 -7.32 16.93 15.77
C LEU A 252 -6.99 15.43 15.77
N ALA A 253 -6.31 14.94 14.73
CA ALA A 253 -5.87 13.55 14.65
C ALA A 253 -4.82 13.22 15.73
N GLU A 254 -3.85 14.11 15.96
CA GLU A 254 -2.86 14.00 17.04
C GLU A 254 -3.55 13.88 18.41
N ARG A 255 -4.55 14.72 18.67
CA ARG A 255 -5.31 14.69 19.92
C ARG A 255 -6.03 13.36 20.12
N GLN A 256 -6.70 12.86 19.09
CA GLN A 256 -7.41 11.58 19.18
C GLN A 256 -6.45 10.40 19.36
N LEU A 257 -5.30 10.37 18.66
CA LEU A 257 -4.26 9.37 18.88
C LEU A 257 -3.72 9.43 20.32
N ALA A 258 -3.43 10.62 20.83
CA ALA A 258 -2.94 10.81 22.20
C ALA A 258 -3.97 10.37 23.26
N GLN A 259 -5.26 10.66 23.05
CA GLN A 259 -6.36 10.22 23.94
C GLN A 259 -6.47 8.68 23.97
N ALA A 260 -6.16 8.00 22.86
CA ALA A 260 -6.12 6.54 22.77
C ALA A 260 -4.76 5.94 23.21
N ASN A 261 -3.84 6.73 23.75
CA ASN A 261 -2.48 6.32 24.10
C ASN A 261 -1.70 5.67 22.93
N LEU A 262 -1.94 6.16 21.73
CA LEU A 262 -1.28 5.73 20.50
C LEU A 262 -0.17 6.70 20.09
N PRO A 263 0.92 6.23 19.45
CA PRO A 263 1.92 7.12 18.87
C PRO A 263 1.28 8.05 17.81
N THR A 264 1.64 9.33 17.87
CA THR A 264 1.16 10.34 16.93
C THR A 264 1.91 10.26 15.59
N ASN A 265 1.85 9.09 14.93
CA ASN A 265 2.46 8.85 13.64
C ASN A 265 1.40 8.93 12.54
N ILE A 266 1.52 9.91 11.66
CA ILE A 266 0.55 10.22 10.61
C ILE A 266 1.23 10.17 9.26
N VAL A 267 0.67 9.41 8.34
CA VAL A 267 0.96 9.46 6.91
C VAL A 267 -0.17 10.22 6.24
N VAL A 268 0.14 11.13 5.33
CA VAL A 268 -0.86 11.83 4.54
C VAL A 268 -0.89 11.24 3.13
N ASP A 269 -2.02 10.66 2.78
CA ASP A 269 -2.34 10.26 1.41
C ASP A 269 -2.78 11.51 0.65
N CYS A 270 -1.92 11.99 -0.24
CA CYS A 270 -2.13 13.24 -1.01
C CYS A 270 -3.14 13.06 -2.16
N SER A 271 -3.47 11.82 -2.51
CA SER A 271 -4.51 11.49 -3.48
C SER A 271 -5.89 11.37 -2.83
N HIS A 272 -6.82 10.68 -3.46
CA HIS A 272 -8.16 10.37 -2.97
C HIS A 272 -8.96 11.61 -2.51
N GLY A 273 -9.49 11.61 -1.28
CA GLY A 273 -10.28 12.71 -0.74
C GLY A 273 -9.48 13.99 -0.49
N ASN A 274 -8.18 13.89 -0.23
CA ASN A 274 -7.32 15.04 0.02
C ASN A 274 -7.03 15.87 -1.23
N SER A 275 -7.11 15.29 -2.42
CA SER A 275 -7.03 15.99 -3.71
C SER A 275 -8.32 15.92 -4.51
N ASN A 276 -9.39 15.36 -3.93
CA ASN A 276 -10.63 15.06 -4.66
C ASN A 276 -10.37 14.25 -5.95
N LYS A 277 -9.36 13.36 -5.91
CA LYS A 277 -8.86 12.55 -7.04
C LYS A 277 -8.30 13.35 -8.22
N ASP A 278 -8.02 14.63 -8.05
CA ASP A 278 -7.31 15.44 -9.03
C ASP A 278 -5.80 15.26 -8.83
N PRO A 279 -5.07 14.66 -9.78
CA PRO A 279 -3.64 14.45 -9.64
C PRO A 279 -2.86 15.78 -9.62
N GLY A 280 -3.37 16.85 -10.21
CA GLY A 280 -2.76 18.18 -10.18
C GLY A 280 -2.79 18.85 -8.81
N VAL A 281 -3.66 18.37 -7.90
CA VAL A 281 -3.76 18.89 -6.53
C VAL A 281 -2.81 18.13 -5.55
N GLN A 282 -2.37 16.91 -5.86
CA GLN A 282 -1.48 16.15 -4.99
C GLN A 282 -0.19 16.91 -4.59
N PRO A 283 0.49 17.67 -5.51
CA PRO A 283 1.65 18.46 -5.13
C PRO A 283 1.36 19.50 -4.06
N LEU A 284 0.21 20.19 -4.15
CA LEU A 284 -0.19 21.21 -3.17
C LEU A 284 -0.41 20.61 -1.77
N VAL A 285 -1.00 19.41 -1.71
CA VAL A 285 -1.18 18.68 -0.45
C VAL A 285 0.19 18.30 0.13
N ALA A 286 1.08 17.74 -0.67
CA ALA A 286 2.42 17.33 -0.22
C ALA A 286 3.26 18.53 0.27
N GLU A 287 3.23 19.64 -0.46
CA GLU A 287 3.91 20.88 -0.10
C GLU A 287 3.36 21.47 1.22
N ASN A 288 2.05 21.46 1.39
CA ASN A 288 1.42 21.88 2.65
C ASN A 288 1.90 21.03 3.83
N CYS A 289 1.95 19.71 3.68
CA CYS A 289 2.47 18.82 4.72
C CYS A 289 3.95 19.11 5.05
N VAL A 290 4.79 19.37 4.05
CA VAL A 290 6.20 19.72 4.28
C VAL A 290 6.32 21.08 4.96
N THR A 291 5.49 22.07 4.61
CA THR A 291 5.44 23.36 5.32
C THR A 291 5.10 23.16 6.80
N GLN A 292 4.10 22.36 7.14
CA GLN A 292 3.80 22.02 8.53
C GLN A 292 4.99 21.37 9.27
N ILE A 293 5.72 20.47 8.58
CA ILE A 293 6.93 19.84 9.14
C ILE A 293 8.02 20.88 9.44
N LEU A 294 8.23 21.85 8.53
CA LEU A 294 9.20 22.94 8.68
C LEU A 294 8.79 23.89 9.80
N ASP A 295 7.49 24.11 9.99
CA ASP A 295 6.91 24.89 11.09
C ASP A 295 6.92 24.14 12.44
N GLY A 296 7.48 22.94 12.49
CA GLY A 296 7.72 22.19 13.71
C GLY A 296 6.80 21.01 13.98
N ASN A 297 5.86 20.68 13.05
CA ASN A 297 5.08 19.46 13.18
C ASN A 297 5.98 18.22 13.13
N ARG A 298 5.76 17.30 14.07
CA ARG A 298 6.54 16.06 14.18
C ARG A 298 5.72 14.80 13.95
N SER A 299 4.39 14.91 13.85
CA SER A 299 3.51 13.76 13.69
C SER A 299 3.44 13.28 12.23
N ILE A 300 3.63 14.17 11.26
CA ILE A 300 3.68 13.80 9.85
C ILE A 300 5.01 13.08 9.57
N VAL A 301 4.93 11.76 9.37
CA VAL A 301 6.09 10.87 9.17
C VAL A 301 6.23 10.36 7.75
N GLY A 302 5.19 10.49 6.95
CA GLY A 302 5.19 10.03 5.57
C GLY A 302 4.10 10.66 4.73
N LEU A 303 4.28 10.50 3.41
CA LEU A 303 3.33 10.90 2.38
C LEU A 303 3.00 9.70 1.48
N MET A 304 1.84 9.74 0.83
CA MET A 304 1.49 8.82 -0.24
C MET A 304 1.07 9.60 -1.47
N LEU A 305 1.60 9.21 -2.63
CA LEU A 305 1.36 9.84 -3.93
C LEU A 305 0.96 8.79 -4.96
N GLU A 306 -0.07 9.07 -5.76
CA GLU A 306 -0.42 8.28 -6.92
C GLU A 306 0.20 8.90 -8.17
N SER A 307 1.16 8.18 -8.76
CA SER A 307 2.01 8.62 -9.86
C SER A 307 2.25 7.48 -10.85
N HIS A 308 2.28 7.79 -12.14
CA HIS A 308 2.60 6.85 -13.20
C HIS A 308 3.56 7.50 -14.22
N LEU A 309 3.91 6.79 -15.29
CA LEU A 309 4.76 7.35 -16.35
C LEU A 309 4.09 8.54 -17.05
N LYS A 310 2.77 8.46 -17.25
CA LYS A 310 1.93 9.53 -17.83
C LYS A 310 0.80 9.91 -16.88
N ALA A 311 0.29 11.12 -17.02
CA ALA A 311 -0.79 11.67 -16.19
C ALA A 311 -2.15 11.09 -16.52
N GLY A 312 -3.06 11.18 -15.54
CA GLY A 312 -4.47 10.85 -15.71
C GLY A 312 -4.79 9.38 -15.58
N ASN A 313 -5.89 8.97 -16.19
CA ASN A 313 -6.37 7.60 -16.25
C ASN A 313 -7.14 7.33 -17.55
N GLN A 314 -7.34 6.06 -17.86
CA GLN A 314 -8.10 5.56 -19.00
C GLN A 314 -9.03 4.42 -18.57
N PRO A 315 -10.14 4.19 -19.25
CA PRO A 315 -10.95 2.99 -19.05
C PRO A 315 -10.25 1.78 -19.64
N ILE A 316 -10.62 0.58 -19.20
CA ILE A 316 -10.21 -0.66 -19.85
C ILE A 316 -11.03 -0.79 -21.15
N PRO A 317 -10.40 -0.72 -22.34
CA PRO A 317 -11.11 -0.81 -23.60
C PRO A 317 -11.44 -2.26 -23.95
N LYS A 318 -12.37 -2.48 -24.87
CA LYS A 318 -12.63 -3.83 -25.40
C LYS A 318 -11.44 -4.40 -26.20
N ASP A 319 -10.76 -3.54 -26.94
CA ASP A 319 -9.50 -3.89 -27.64
C ASP A 319 -8.34 -3.42 -26.76
N LEU A 320 -7.74 -4.36 -26.03
CA LEU A 320 -6.62 -4.10 -25.13
C LEU A 320 -5.38 -3.55 -25.85
N GLY A 321 -5.25 -3.77 -27.18
CA GLY A 321 -4.19 -3.19 -27.99
C GLY A 321 -4.23 -1.65 -28.09
N THR A 322 -5.35 -1.04 -27.69
CA THR A 322 -5.52 0.42 -27.65
C THR A 322 -5.19 1.06 -26.30
N LEU A 323 -4.80 0.25 -25.30
CA LEU A 323 -4.36 0.77 -24.01
C LEU A 323 -3.13 1.66 -24.17
N GLU A 324 -3.22 2.86 -23.65
CA GLU A 324 -2.09 3.79 -23.66
C GLU A 324 -1.06 3.38 -22.59
N TYR A 325 0.17 3.12 -23.04
CA TYR A 325 1.29 2.74 -22.18
C TYR A 325 1.58 3.80 -21.12
N GLY A 326 1.69 3.35 -19.87
CA GLY A 326 2.06 4.22 -18.74
C GLY A 326 0.94 5.11 -18.20
N VAL A 327 -0.32 4.89 -18.62
CA VAL A 327 -1.51 5.57 -18.10
C VAL A 327 -2.29 4.64 -17.17
N SER A 328 -2.73 5.13 -16.03
CA SER A 328 -3.51 4.36 -15.04
C SER A 328 -4.84 3.86 -15.62
N ILE A 329 -5.29 2.66 -15.23
CA ILE A 329 -6.65 2.15 -15.53
C ILE A 329 -7.60 2.22 -14.31
N THR A 330 -7.15 2.86 -13.24
CA THR A 330 -7.94 3.06 -12.02
C THR A 330 -8.04 4.56 -11.70
N ASP A 331 -7.68 5.03 -10.51
CA ASP A 331 -7.74 6.47 -10.23
C ASP A 331 -6.63 7.24 -11.00
N PRO A 332 -6.88 8.52 -11.36
CA PRO A 332 -5.92 9.32 -12.11
C PRO A 332 -4.62 9.54 -11.31
N CYS A 333 -3.50 9.43 -12.00
CA CYS A 333 -2.15 9.59 -11.43
C CYS A 333 -1.48 10.88 -11.94
N MET A 334 -0.52 11.39 -11.17
CA MET A 334 0.46 12.36 -11.66
C MET A 334 1.36 11.68 -12.72
N ASP A 335 1.91 12.43 -13.65
CA ASP A 335 2.98 11.93 -14.51
C ASP A 335 4.33 11.86 -13.80
N TRP A 336 5.30 11.23 -14.47
CA TRP A 336 6.65 11.08 -13.93
C TRP A 336 7.33 12.43 -13.70
N GLN A 337 7.27 13.35 -14.67
CA GLN A 337 7.97 14.64 -14.59
C GLN A 337 7.47 15.47 -13.41
N SER A 338 6.16 15.58 -13.24
CA SER A 338 5.55 16.27 -12.11
C SER A 338 5.93 15.64 -10.78
N SER A 339 5.98 14.31 -10.72
CA SER A 339 6.35 13.56 -9.52
C SER A 339 7.81 13.73 -9.15
N GLU A 340 8.72 13.65 -10.12
CA GLU A 340 10.15 13.88 -9.94
C GLU A 340 10.43 15.31 -9.46
N ALA A 341 9.84 16.30 -10.14
CA ALA A 341 9.97 17.70 -9.77
C ALA A 341 9.47 17.97 -8.35
N LEU A 342 8.32 17.40 -7.98
CA LEU A 342 7.78 17.49 -6.63
C LEU A 342 8.76 16.90 -5.60
N LEU A 343 9.21 15.66 -5.78
CA LEU A 343 10.08 14.98 -4.82
C LEU A 343 11.42 15.69 -4.65
N LEU A 344 12.00 16.24 -5.72
CA LEU A 344 13.20 17.08 -5.63
C LEU A 344 12.94 18.38 -4.87
N LYS A 345 11.79 19.03 -5.09
CA LYS A 345 11.36 20.23 -4.34
C LYS A 345 11.21 19.94 -2.85
N LEU A 346 10.52 18.85 -2.48
CA LEU A 346 10.36 18.45 -1.08
C LEU A 346 11.70 18.11 -0.43
N HIS A 347 12.59 17.42 -1.16
CA HIS A 347 13.95 17.14 -0.71
C HIS A 347 14.72 18.42 -0.39
N ALA A 348 14.73 19.38 -1.31
CA ALA A 348 15.43 20.66 -1.13
C ALA A 348 14.88 21.46 0.07
N ALA A 349 13.55 21.46 0.25
CA ALA A 349 12.91 22.11 1.39
C ALA A 349 13.33 21.47 2.73
N LEU A 350 13.33 20.14 2.81
CA LEU A 350 13.66 19.39 4.02
C LEU A 350 15.16 19.40 4.38
N GLN A 351 16.06 19.70 3.43
CA GLN A 351 17.48 19.91 3.75
C GLN A 351 17.72 21.05 4.74
N ASN A 352 16.83 22.05 4.74
CA ASN A 352 16.90 23.22 5.61
C ASN A 352 16.08 23.05 6.91
N ARG A 353 15.59 21.82 7.21
CA ARG A 353 14.82 21.55 8.43
C ARG A 353 15.67 21.80 9.66
N PRO A 354 15.21 22.62 10.62
CA PRO A 354 15.88 22.75 11.93
C PRO A 354 15.99 21.37 12.58
N ARG A 355 17.17 21.03 13.09
CA ARG A 355 17.44 19.76 13.78
C ARG A 355 16.76 19.68 15.14
#